data_bb794dd5b1327f2f38ef312a412ad8da
#
_entry.id   bb794dd5b1327f2f38ef312a412ad8da
#
_cell.length_a   1.000
_cell.length_b   1.000
_cell.length_c   1.000
_cell.angle_alpha   90.00
_cell.angle_beta   90.00
_cell.angle_gamma   90.00
#
_symmetry.space_group_name_H-M   'P 1'
#
loop_
_entity.id
_entity.type
_entity.pdbx_description
1 polymer ?
#
loop_
_entity_poly.entity_id
_entity_poly.type
_entity_poly.pdbx_seq_one_letter_code
_entity_poly.pdbx_strand_id
1 'polypeptide(L)'
;SRYATDPVPRYLFSHDDQQRQWMRGHSTGTHVANGWGGLSGDLLAAQNIGLKELPPTISLFGNNLYQSGTAALPYALAASGPAELARMSSTGGNADAIRMQALEELLKAAHPQPMEARYSKLGRTSIDVNGVLRSALKPENNGDIATTFPPTFLAAQLRMIARLIKVSQTASIGHRRQIYFAGLGGFDTHDNQMDPSRHAALLGQIAGALAAFRNGLQEIGMLNNVTTFTMSDFGRTLNSNGNGTDHAWGGVQLVMGGAAANGGALQGRKVWGQYPLLELDGEQSVGRGRMIPTT
;
A
#
# COMPACT_ATOMS: atom_id res chain seq x y z
N SER A 1 1.91 -28.21 -21.24
CA SER A 1 2.12 -26.85 -20.69
C SER A 1 2.96 -26.94 -19.42
N ARG A 2 3.67 -25.91 -19.05
CA ARG A 2 4.46 -25.85 -17.80
C ARG A 2 3.61 -26.14 -16.56
N TYR A 3 2.33 -25.87 -16.59
CA TYR A 3 1.41 -26.20 -15.50
C TYR A 3 1.37 -27.70 -15.15
N ALA A 4 1.60 -28.56 -16.11
CA ALA A 4 1.60 -30.02 -15.88
C ALA A 4 2.93 -30.56 -15.37
N THR A 5 4.02 -29.83 -15.54
CA THR A 5 5.39 -30.29 -15.27
C THR A 5 6.11 -29.52 -14.17
N ASP A 6 5.78 -28.25 -14.00
CA ASP A 6 6.48 -27.38 -13.06
C ASP A 6 5.76 -27.35 -11.69
N PRO A 7 6.51 -27.17 -10.59
CA PRO A 7 5.90 -26.95 -9.29
C PRO A 7 5.04 -25.69 -9.32
N VAL A 8 3.76 -25.82 -9.05
CA VAL A 8 2.85 -24.68 -8.94
C VAL A 8 2.71 -24.22 -7.49
N PRO A 9 2.43 -22.93 -7.25
CA PRO A 9 2.14 -22.43 -5.92
C PRO A 9 0.98 -23.19 -5.26
N ARG A 10 1.06 -23.40 -3.96
CA ARG A 10 -0.06 -23.99 -3.21
C ARG A 10 -1.27 -23.06 -3.24
N TYR A 11 -2.45 -23.64 -3.28
CA TYR A 11 -3.72 -22.89 -3.20
C TYR A 11 -3.84 -21.76 -4.24
N LEU A 12 -3.51 -22.05 -5.47
CA LEU A 12 -3.47 -21.13 -6.62
C LEU A 12 -4.70 -20.22 -6.76
N PHE A 13 -5.86 -20.66 -6.33
CA PHE A 13 -7.12 -19.95 -6.50
C PHE A 13 -7.68 -19.41 -5.19
N SER A 14 -6.86 -19.32 -4.16
CA SER A 14 -7.19 -18.70 -2.88
C SER A 14 -6.66 -17.28 -2.83
N HIS A 15 -7.53 -16.31 -2.58
CA HIS A 15 -7.13 -14.90 -2.41
C HIS A 15 -6.07 -14.72 -1.35
N ASP A 16 -6.30 -15.24 -0.14
CA ASP A 16 -5.37 -15.07 0.99
C ASP A 16 -3.98 -15.64 0.68
N ASP A 17 -3.93 -16.83 0.08
CA ASP A 17 -2.64 -17.48 -0.24
C ASP A 17 -1.89 -16.72 -1.35
N GLN A 18 -2.57 -16.27 -2.38
CA GLN A 18 -1.94 -15.53 -3.48
C GLN A 18 -1.52 -14.12 -3.04
N GLN A 19 -2.32 -13.41 -2.23
CA GLN A 19 -1.91 -12.16 -1.63
C GLN A 19 -0.64 -12.32 -0.79
N ARG A 20 -0.58 -13.36 0.04
CA ARG A 20 0.61 -13.66 0.85
C ARG A 20 1.83 -13.95 0.00
N GLN A 21 1.67 -14.67 -1.10
CA GLN A 21 2.79 -14.97 -2.02
C GLN A 21 3.33 -13.70 -2.68
N TRP A 22 2.46 -12.84 -3.19
CA TRP A 22 2.84 -11.51 -3.70
C TRP A 22 3.55 -10.66 -2.65
N MET A 23 3.00 -10.61 -1.45
CA MET A 23 3.54 -9.81 -0.34
C MET A 23 4.88 -10.33 0.18
N ARG A 24 5.13 -11.64 0.09
CA ARG A 24 6.42 -12.26 0.47
C ARG A 24 7.47 -12.18 -0.65
N GLY A 25 7.05 -12.09 -1.91
CA GLY A 25 7.92 -12.07 -3.07
C GLY A 25 8.43 -13.45 -3.50
N HIS A 26 7.84 -14.55 -3.01
CA HIS A 26 8.13 -15.91 -3.47
C HIS A 26 6.94 -16.85 -3.29
N SER A 27 6.85 -17.83 -4.18
CA SER A 27 5.70 -18.75 -4.31
C SER A 27 5.85 -20.04 -3.51
N THR A 28 7.06 -20.37 -3.07
CA THR A 28 7.36 -21.62 -2.37
C THR A 28 8.04 -21.34 -1.03
N GLY A 29 7.82 -22.20 -0.05
CA GLY A 29 8.53 -22.15 1.21
C GLY A 29 7.65 -22.05 2.45
N THR A 30 8.30 -22.11 3.57
CA THR A 30 7.72 -22.06 4.91
C THR A 30 7.09 -20.70 5.21
N HIS A 31 6.22 -20.65 6.20
CA HIS A 31 5.57 -19.43 6.69
C HIS A 31 6.62 -18.39 7.12
N VAL A 32 6.98 -17.50 6.22
CA VAL A 32 7.80 -16.33 6.53
C VAL A 32 6.88 -15.23 7.05
N ALA A 33 7.20 -14.70 8.21
CA ALA A 33 6.41 -13.65 8.85
C ALA A 33 6.59 -12.27 8.20
N ASN A 34 7.53 -12.13 7.25
CA ASN A 34 7.96 -10.86 6.69
C ASN A 34 7.55 -10.72 5.22
N GLY A 35 7.26 -9.49 4.80
CA GLY A 35 7.07 -9.12 3.41
C GLY A 35 8.31 -8.46 2.82
N TRP A 36 8.47 -8.56 1.49
CA TRP A 36 9.66 -8.00 0.82
C TRP A 36 9.73 -6.46 0.91
N GLY A 37 8.58 -5.77 0.98
CA GLY A 37 8.53 -4.34 1.24
C GLY A 37 9.01 -3.98 2.65
N GLY A 38 8.63 -4.78 3.66
CA GLY A 38 9.09 -4.62 5.04
C GLY A 38 10.58 -4.89 5.21
N LEU A 39 11.11 -5.96 4.60
CA LEU A 39 12.55 -6.25 4.58
C LEU A 39 13.34 -5.13 3.87
N SER A 40 12.81 -4.60 2.77
CA SER A 40 13.37 -3.40 2.13
C SER A 40 13.31 -2.19 3.06
N GLY A 41 12.22 -2.03 3.81
CA GLY A 41 12.05 -0.99 4.83
C GLY A 41 13.11 -1.05 5.93
N ASP A 42 13.46 -2.24 6.41
CA ASP A 42 14.53 -2.43 7.40
C ASP A 42 15.88 -1.89 6.89
N LEU A 43 16.20 -2.12 5.61
CA LEU A 43 17.41 -1.58 4.97
C LEU A 43 17.32 -0.06 4.77
N LEU A 44 16.16 0.46 4.41
CA LEU A 44 15.95 1.88 4.16
C LEU A 44 15.93 2.72 5.44
N ALA A 45 15.53 2.15 6.56
CA ALA A 45 15.49 2.83 7.86
C ALA A 45 16.85 3.40 8.25
N ALA A 46 17.93 2.70 7.95
CA ALA A 46 19.30 3.16 8.20
C ALA A 46 19.72 4.37 7.35
N GLN A 47 19.03 4.60 6.22
CA GLN A 47 19.32 5.71 5.28
C GLN A 47 18.49 6.97 5.56
N ASN A 48 17.45 6.85 6.38
CA ASN A 48 16.63 7.98 6.76
C ASN A 48 17.26 8.72 7.94
N ILE A 49 17.51 10.01 7.78
CA ILE A 49 18.22 10.85 8.73
C ILE A 49 17.29 11.75 9.57
N GLY A 50 15.99 11.72 9.28
CA GLY A 50 14.98 12.57 9.91
C GLY A 50 14.33 11.93 11.14
N LEU A 51 13.01 11.99 11.18
CA LEU A 51 12.17 11.45 12.27
C LEU A 51 12.28 9.91 12.33
N LYS A 52 13.20 9.41 13.13
CA LYS A 52 13.55 7.98 13.23
C LYS A 52 12.41 7.12 13.74
N GLU A 53 11.51 7.72 14.51
CA GLU A 53 10.33 7.06 15.06
C GLU A 53 9.28 6.75 14.00
N LEU A 54 9.23 7.51 12.91
CA LEU A 54 8.38 7.19 11.76
C LEU A 54 9.05 6.10 10.92
N PRO A 55 8.47 4.91 10.79
CA PRO A 55 9.06 3.89 9.95
C PRO A 55 9.01 4.28 8.46
N PRO A 56 9.92 3.76 7.63
CA PRO A 56 9.90 4.00 6.19
C PRO A 56 8.71 3.37 5.49
N THR A 57 7.97 2.47 6.15
CA THR A 57 6.80 1.77 5.63
C THR A 57 5.53 2.39 6.20
N ILE A 58 4.69 2.95 5.34
CA ILE A 58 3.44 3.64 5.72
C ILE A 58 2.28 3.04 4.93
N SER A 59 1.24 2.61 5.64
CA SER A 59 0.05 2.00 5.05
C SER A 59 -1.17 2.91 5.17
N LEU A 60 -1.89 3.09 4.08
CA LEU A 60 -3.20 3.75 4.02
C LEU A 60 -4.36 2.73 4.00
N PHE A 61 -4.04 1.42 4.06
CA PHE A 61 -5.01 0.33 3.98
C PHE A 61 -4.82 -0.70 5.11
N GLY A 62 -4.57 -0.21 6.32
CA GLY A 62 -4.36 -1.06 7.50
C GLY A 62 -3.04 -1.83 7.48
N ASN A 63 -2.88 -2.75 8.44
CA ASN A 63 -1.69 -3.58 8.53
C ASN A 63 -1.69 -4.64 7.43
N ASN A 64 -0.54 -4.86 6.82
CA ASN A 64 -0.37 -5.83 5.74
C ASN A 64 0.99 -6.55 5.85
N LEU A 65 1.05 -7.76 5.29
CA LEU A 65 2.26 -8.57 5.31
C LEU A 65 3.38 -7.95 4.44
N TYR A 66 3.02 -7.32 3.31
CA TYR A 66 3.99 -6.70 2.41
C TYR A 66 4.97 -5.76 3.12
N GLN A 67 4.45 -4.95 4.06
CA GLN A 67 5.24 -3.96 4.79
C GLN A 67 5.80 -4.45 6.14
N SER A 68 5.56 -5.71 6.51
CA SER A 68 6.09 -6.28 7.75
C SER A 68 7.55 -6.67 7.57
N GLY A 69 8.46 -5.95 8.23
CA GLY A 69 9.89 -6.24 8.28
C GLY A 69 10.27 -7.12 9.47
N THR A 70 11.56 -7.32 9.68
CA THR A 70 12.10 -7.99 10.86
C THR A 70 12.11 -7.04 12.08
N ALA A 71 12.44 -5.80 11.87
CA ALA A 71 12.51 -4.75 12.87
C ALA A 71 11.44 -3.68 12.67
N ALA A 72 11.19 -3.27 11.42
CA ALA A 72 10.23 -2.24 11.07
C ALA A 72 8.81 -2.82 11.02
N LEU A 73 7.89 -2.16 11.72
CA LEU A 73 6.45 -2.35 11.56
C LEU A 73 5.87 -1.18 10.77
N PRO A 74 4.86 -1.40 9.90
CA PRO A 74 4.26 -0.31 9.16
C PRO A 74 3.53 0.67 10.08
N TYR A 75 3.63 1.96 9.77
CA TYR A 75 2.78 2.97 10.36
C TYR A 75 1.46 3.03 9.59
N ALA A 76 0.37 2.62 10.24
CA ALA A 76 -0.95 2.64 9.63
C ALA A 76 -1.61 4.01 9.83
N LEU A 77 -2.09 4.61 8.74
CA LEU A 77 -2.70 5.92 8.70
C LEU A 77 -4.00 5.89 7.91
N ALA A 78 -5.02 6.61 8.36
CA ALA A 78 -6.24 6.78 7.58
C ALA A 78 -6.04 7.79 6.43
N ALA A 79 -6.80 7.66 5.35
CA ALA A 79 -6.77 8.62 4.25
C ALA A 79 -7.19 10.05 4.67
N SER A 80 -7.93 10.18 5.77
CA SER A 80 -8.27 11.46 6.40
C SER A 80 -7.10 12.12 7.13
N GLY A 81 -6.00 11.41 7.33
CA GLY A 81 -4.82 11.88 8.06
C GLY A 81 -4.66 11.29 9.45
N PRO A 82 -3.67 11.79 10.19
CA PRO A 82 -3.39 11.35 11.56
C PRO A 82 -4.60 11.58 12.48
N ALA A 83 -5.02 10.53 13.17
CA ALA A 83 -6.18 10.58 14.07
C ALA A 83 -5.92 11.44 15.31
N GLU A 84 -6.95 12.09 15.82
CA GLU A 84 -6.93 12.70 17.14
C GLU A 84 -7.39 11.68 18.19
N LEU A 85 -6.73 11.71 19.35
CA LEU A 85 -7.24 11.00 20.50
C LEU A 85 -8.49 11.74 21.01
N ALA A 86 -9.65 11.11 20.83
CA ALA A 86 -10.92 11.71 21.22
C ALA A 86 -10.90 12.06 22.72
N ARG A 87 -11.31 13.28 23.04
CA ARG A 87 -11.38 13.79 24.43
C ARG A 87 -10.05 13.71 25.21
N MET A 88 -8.92 13.79 24.49
CA MET A 88 -7.57 13.82 25.04
C MET A 88 -6.77 14.90 24.32
N SER A 89 -6.77 16.13 24.84
CA SER A 89 -6.05 17.25 24.25
C SER A 89 -5.44 18.10 25.35
N SER A 90 -4.16 18.44 25.22
CA SER A 90 -3.48 19.34 26.15
C SER A 90 -4.04 20.77 26.11
N THR A 91 -4.74 21.15 25.04
CA THR A 91 -5.37 22.46 24.83
C THR A 91 -6.89 22.44 25.02
N GLY A 92 -7.45 21.29 25.37
CA GLY A 92 -8.87 21.11 25.66
C GLY A 92 -9.26 21.60 27.04
N GLY A 93 -10.53 21.42 27.42
CA GLY A 93 -10.99 21.70 28.77
C GLY A 93 -10.28 20.81 29.80
N ASN A 94 -10.37 21.18 31.10
CA ASN A 94 -9.66 20.51 32.21
C ASN A 94 -9.76 18.97 32.18
N ALA A 95 -10.92 18.42 31.84
CA ALA A 95 -11.11 16.96 31.78
C ALA A 95 -10.29 16.29 30.66
N ASP A 96 -10.14 16.94 29.50
CA ASP A 96 -9.37 16.40 28.38
C ASP A 96 -7.86 16.49 28.67
N ALA A 97 -7.40 17.57 29.28
CA ALA A 97 -6.02 17.73 29.72
C ALA A 97 -5.64 16.69 30.78
N ILE A 98 -6.52 16.44 31.76
CA ILE A 98 -6.31 15.42 32.81
C ILE A 98 -6.20 14.03 32.19
N ARG A 99 -7.09 13.68 31.22
CA ARG A 99 -7.02 12.37 30.53
C ARG A 99 -5.71 12.22 29.74
N MET A 100 -5.29 13.28 29.04
CA MET A 100 -4.03 13.26 28.30
C MET A 100 -2.84 13.07 29.23
N GLN A 101 -2.80 13.80 30.34
CA GLN A 101 -1.75 13.66 31.36
C GLN A 101 -1.73 12.24 31.92
N ALA A 102 -2.88 11.69 32.31
CA ALA A 102 -2.98 10.32 32.85
C ALA A 102 -2.48 9.28 31.84
N LEU A 103 -2.83 9.42 30.55
CA LEU A 103 -2.32 8.55 29.50
C LEU A 103 -0.79 8.67 29.37
N GLU A 104 -0.25 9.87 29.38
CA GLU A 104 1.19 10.08 29.32
C GLU A 104 1.93 9.45 30.50
N GLU A 105 1.38 9.58 31.72
CA GLU A 105 1.95 8.97 32.91
C GLU A 105 1.94 7.44 32.82
N LEU A 106 0.83 6.84 32.36
CA LEU A 106 0.74 5.42 32.12
C LEU A 106 1.78 4.93 31.08
N LEU A 107 1.95 5.66 29.98
CA LEU A 107 2.90 5.29 28.94
C LEU A 107 4.37 5.53 29.34
N LYS A 108 4.62 6.36 30.33
CA LYS A 108 5.97 6.63 30.91
C LYS A 108 6.31 5.73 32.08
N ALA A 109 5.31 5.07 32.68
CA ALA A 109 5.52 4.18 33.82
C ALA A 109 6.49 3.04 33.49
N ALA A 110 7.21 2.57 34.48
CA ALA A 110 8.06 1.39 34.34
C ALA A 110 7.18 0.14 34.27
N HIS A 111 7.34 -0.62 33.21
CA HIS A 111 6.60 -1.86 33.00
C HIS A 111 7.58 -3.05 33.11
N PRO A 112 7.47 -3.89 34.14
CA PRO A 112 8.37 -5.03 34.33
C PRO A 112 8.17 -6.12 33.28
N GLN A 113 6.96 -6.23 32.70
CA GLN A 113 6.66 -7.19 31.66
C GLN A 113 7.10 -6.66 30.28
N PRO A 114 7.90 -7.44 29.50
CA PRO A 114 8.42 -6.99 28.21
C PRO A 114 7.33 -6.58 27.20
N MET A 115 6.19 -7.28 27.21
CA MET A 115 5.06 -6.98 26.31
C MET A 115 4.41 -5.63 26.66
N GLU A 116 4.21 -5.35 27.95
CA GLU A 116 3.67 -4.07 28.43
C GLU A 116 4.64 -2.93 28.11
N ALA A 117 5.93 -3.11 28.38
CA ALA A 117 6.97 -2.13 28.05
C ALA A 117 7.00 -1.84 26.53
N ARG A 118 6.87 -2.89 25.68
CA ARG A 118 6.81 -2.72 24.23
C ARG A 118 5.55 -1.98 23.79
N TYR A 119 4.41 -2.33 24.36
CA TYR A 119 3.12 -1.66 24.08
C TYR A 119 3.16 -0.18 24.44
N SER A 120 3.64 0.16 25.63
CA SER A 120 3.78 1.54 26.10
C SER A 120 4.72 2.36 25.22
N LYS A 121 5.85 1.77 24.82
CA LYS A 121 6.79 2.40 23.88
C LYS A 121 6.14 2.66 22.52
N LEU A 122 5.41 1.69 21.95
CA LEU A 122 4.71 1.87 20.68
C LEU A 122 3.61 2.94 20.78
N GLY A 123 2.83 2.92 21.85
CA GLY A 123 1.80 3.93 22.08
C GLY A 123 2.38 5.34 22.17
N ARG A 124 3.45 5.52 22.91
CA ARG A 124 4.17 6.81 23.01
C ARG A 124 4.68 7.25 21.64
N THR A 125 5.42 6.39 20.95
CA THR A 125 5.95 6.68 19.61
C THR A 125 4.83 7.08 18.65
N SER A 126 3.69 6.36 18.65
CA SER A 126 2.55 6.68 17.81
C SER A 126 1.96 8.06 18.09
N ILE A 127 1.87 8.49 19.35
CA ILE A 127 1.37 9.82 19.72
C ILE A 127 2.33 10.89 19.22
N ASP A 128 3.63 10.71 19.45
CA ASP A 128 4.67 11.67 19.08
C ASP A 128 4.74 11.84 17.54
N VAL A 129 4.80 10.74 16.80
CA VAL A 129 4.79 10.73 15.31
C VAL A 129 3.50 11.35 14.76
N ASN A 130 2.36 11.03 15.36
CA ASN A 130 1.06 11.58 14.97
C ASN A 130 1.06 13.11 15.10
N GLY A 131 1.57 13.66 16.21
CA GLY A 131 1.69 15.10 16.43
C GLY A 131 2.53 15.80 15.37
N VAL A 132 3.69 15.23 15.02
CA VAL A 132 4.58 15.77 13.99
C VAL A 132 3.88 15.73 12.61
N LEU A 133 3.29 14.61 12.24
CA LEU A 133 2.60 14.47 10.95
C LEU A 133 1.39 15.39 10.82
N ARG A 134 0.59 15.54 11.90
CA ARG A 134 -0.53 16.48 11.92
C ARG A 134 -0.08 17.90 11.67
N SER A 135 0.98 18.32 12.33
CA SER A 135 1.55 19.65 12.14
C SER A 135 2.05 19.82 10.70
N ALA A 136 2.84 18.88 10.19
CA ALA A 136 3.42 18.97 8.85
C ALA A 136 2.35 18.97 7.73
N LEU A 137 1.25 18.21 7.92
CA LEU A 137 0.17 18.09 6.93
C LEU A 137 -0.81 19.27 6.91
N LYS A 138 -0.68 20.24 7.77
CA LYS A 138 -1.54 21.43 7.76
C LYS A 138 -1.29 22.30 6.53
N PRO A 139 -2.35 22.90 5.94
CA PRO A 139 -2.20 23.79 4.77
C PRO A 139 -1.24 24.96 5.03
N GLU A 140 -1.29 25.57 6.22
CA GLU A 140 -0.39 26.67 6.61
C GLU A 140 1.09 26.28 6.66
N ASN A 141 1.38 24.97 6.78
CA ASN A 141 2.73 24.41 6.73
C ASN A 141 3.07 23.83 5.36
N ASN A 142 2.34 24.23 4.31
CA ASN A 142 2.48 23.74 2.95
C ASN A 142 2.26 22.22 2.82
N GLY A 143 1.47 21.64 3.71
CA GLY A 143 1.18 20.20 3.78
C GLY A 143 0.06 19.73 2.85
N ASP A 144 -0.51 20.60 2.01
CA ASP A 144 -1.56 20.24 1.05
C ASP A 144 -1.06 20.29 -0.39
N ILE A 145 -1.88 19.76 -1.31
CA ILE A 145 -1.65 19.75 -2.76
C ILE A 145 -2.90 20.29 -3.48
N ALA A 146 -2.68 21.01 -4.57
CA ALA A 146 -3.76 21.67 -5.34
C ALA A 146 -4.43 20.69 -6.31
N THR A 147 -3.75 19.65 -6.73
CA THR A 147 -4.30 18.63 -7.64
C THR A 147 -5.61 18.06 -7.10
N THR A 148 -6.65 18.10 -7.94
CA THR A 148 -7.95 17.52 -7.63
C THR A 148 -7.92 16.00 -7.81
N PHE A 149 -8.38 15.26 -6.81
CA PHE A 149 -8.53 13.81 -6.85
C PHE A 149 -10.03 13.44 -6.94
N PRO A 150 -10.38 12.38 -7.67
CA PRO A 150 -11.75 11.87 -7.67
C PRO A 150 -12.24 11.53 -6.25
N PRO A 151 -13.54 11.67 -5.95
CA PRO A 151 -14.09 11.35 -4.63
C PRO A 151 -14.26 9.84 -4.45
N THR A 152 -13.18 9.06 -4.59
CA THR A 152 -13.16 7.61 -4.45
C THR A 152 -12.21 7.19 -3.33
N PHE A 153 -12.45 6.00 -2.79
CA PHE A 153 -11.67 5.48 -1.67
C PHE A 153 -10.16 5.37 -1.98
N LEU A 154 -9.80 4.83 -3.15
CA LEU A 154 -8.41 4.73 -3.58
C LEU A 154 -7.78 6.10 -3.81
N ALA A 155 -8.52 7.02 -4.44
CA ALA A 155 -8.00 8.36 -4.73
C ALA A 155 -7.71 9.16 -3.44
N ALA A 156 -8.54 9.00 -2.41
CA ALA A 156 -8.28 9.61 -1.09
C ALA A 156 -6.98 9.08 -0.46
N GLN A 157 -6.71 7.77 -0.53
CA GLN A 157 -5.46 7.17 -0.08
C GLN A 157 -4.26 7.73 -0.86
N LEU A 158 -4.34 7.75 -2.20
CA LEU A 158 -3.26 8.25 -3.05
C LEU A 158 -3.02 9.76 -2.86
N ARG A 159 -4.07 10.56 -2.62
CA ARG A 159 -3.92 11.96 -2.23
C ARG A 159 -3.12 12.11 -0.94
N MET A 160 -3.46 11.34 0.08
CA MET A 160 -2.72 11.35 1.35
C MET A 160 -1.27 10.92 1.15
N ILE A 161 -0.99 9.89 0.34
CA ILE A 161 0.39 9.48 0.01
C ILE A 161 1.15 10.63 -0.65
N ALA A 162 0.57 11.32 -1.63
CA ALA A 162 1.23 12.46 -2.28
C ALA A 162 1.56 13.59 -1.27
N ARG A 163 0.66 13.87 -0.33
CA ARG A 163 0.89 14.82 0.77
C ARG A 163 2.01 14.36 1.69
N LEU A 164 2.03 13.09 2.07
CA LEU A 164 3.10 12.51 2.89
C LEU A 164 4.46 12.58 2.19
N ILE A 165 4.53 12.29 0.90
CA ILE A 165 5.75 12.45 0.08
C ILE A 165 6.20 13.91 0.09
N LYS A 166 5.28 14.86 -0.06
CA LYS A 166 5.60 16.30 -0.02
C LYS A 166 6.23 16.68 1.31
N VAL A 167 5.60 16.35 2.43
CA VAL A 167 6.08 16.74 3.76
C VAL A 167 7.26 15.92 4.24
N SER A 168 7.53 14.75 3.66
CA SER A 168 8.68 13.92 4.00
C SER A 168 10.02 14.61 3.72
N GLN A 169 10.02 15.59 2.83
CA GLN A 169 11.22 16.36 2.45
C GLN A 169 11.47 17.54 3.39
N THR A 170 10.55 17.86 4.30
CA THR A 170 10.74 18.91 5.29
C THR A 170 11.75 18.50 6.35
N ALA A 171 12.41 19.48 7.00
CA ALA A 171 13.39 19.22 8.05
C ALA A 171 12.80 18.48 9.26
N SER A 172 11.49 18.64 9.53
CA SER A 172 10.80 17.98 10.64
C SER A 172 10.61 16.47 10.44
N ILE A 173 10.57 15.99 9.18
CA ILE A 173 10.44 14.58 8.86
C ILE A 173 11.73 14.02 8.27
N GLY A 174 12.29 14.64 7.24
CA GLY A 174 13.62 14.33 6.68
C GLY A 174 13.76 12.94 6.06
N HIS A 175 12.66 12.31 5.64
CA HIS A 175 12.69 10.98 5.06
C HIS A 175 12.93 11.05 3.55
N ARG A 176 13.94 10.31 3.07
CA ARG A 176 14.30 10.23 1.64
C ARG A 176 13.85 8.96 0.96
N ARG A 177 13.56 7.91 1.71
CA ARG A 177 13.18 6.59 1.19
C ARG A 177 11.97 6.08 1.99
N GLN A 178 10.90 5.78 1.27
CA GLN A 178 9.64 5.35 1.88
C GLN A 178 8.93 4.34 0.99
N ILE A 179 8.16 3.46 1.61
CA ILE A 179 7.33 2.46 0.95
C ILE A 179 5.90 2.67 1.44
N TYR A 180 5.02 3.00 0.52
CA TYR A 180 3.60 3.22 0.79
C TYR A 180 2.76 2.04 0.33
N PHE A 181 1.66 1.80 1.01
CA PHE A 181 0.67 0.80 0.62
C PHE A 181 -0.73 1.42 0.60
N ALA A 182 -1.44 1.20 -0.50
CA ALA A 182 -2.84 1.56 -0.68
C ALA A 182 -3.59 0.34 -1.24
N GLY A 183 -4.88 0.24 -1.00
CA GLY A 183 -5.67 -0.91 -1.42
C GLY A 183 -7.06 -0.55 -1.91
N LEU A 184 -7.56 -1.36 -2.83
CA LEU A 184 -8.92 -1.32 -3.34
C LEU A 184 -9.42 -2.75 -3.52
N GLY A 185 -10.52 -3.10 -2.86
CA GLY A 185 -11.19 -4.39 -3.00
C GLY A 185 -12.32 -4.38 -4.03
N GLY A 186 -13.05 -5.49 -4.11
CA GLY A 186 -14.27 -5.62 -4.91
C GLY A 186 -14.08 -6.27 -6.27
N PHE A 187 -12.88 -6.73 -6.63
CA PHE A 187 -12.59 -7.36 -7.93
C PHE A 187 -13.00 -8.84 -8.04
N ASP A 188 -13.44 -9.44 -6.94
CA ASP A 188 -13.91 -10.83 -6.93
C ASP A 188 -15.36 -10.92 -7.46
N THR A 189 -15.48 -10.72 -8.78
CA THR A 189 -16.77 -10.56 -9.49
C THR A 189 -17.27 -11.89 -10.05
N HIS A 190 -17.62 -12.83 -9.17
CA HIS A 190 -18.28 -14.10 -9.56
C HIS A 190 -19.70 -13.89 -10.08
N ASP A 191 -20.31 -12.78 -9.72
CA ASP A 191 -21.70 -12.45 -10.02
C ASP A 191 -21.81 -10.98 -10.44
N ASN A 192 -22.74 -10.68 -11.34
CA ASN A 192 -23.04 -9.33 -11.84
C ASN A 192 -21.79 -8.55 -12.33
N GLN A 193 -20.79 -9.24 -12.90
CA GLN A 193 -19.53 -8.60 -13.30
C GLN A 193 -19.73 -7.47 -14.32
N MET A 194 -20.70 -7.64 -15.23
CA MET A 194 -20.99 -6.68 -16.31
C MET A 194 -21.87 -5.52 -15.87
N ASP A 195 -22.34 -5.49 -14.62
CA ASP A 195 -23.04 -4.33 -14.07
C ASP A 195 -22.10 -3.11 -14.11
N PRO A 196 -22.56 -1.95 -14.66
CA PRO A 196 -21.73 -0.76 -14.79
C PRO A 196 -21.11 -0.26 -13.47
N SER A 197 -21.72 -0.57 -12.33
CA SER A 197 -21.21 -0.23 -10.99
C SER A 197 -20.14 -1.19 -10.45
N ARG A 198 -19.84 -2.28 -11.15
CA ARG A 198 -18.96 -3.35 -10.70
C ARG A 198 -17.56 -3.25 -11.33
N HIS A 199 -17.18 -4.22 -12.14
CA HIS A 199 -15.80 -4.35 -12.63
C HIS A 199 -15.31 -3.13 -13.41
N ALA A 200 -16.12 -2.61 -14.33
CA ALA A 200 -15.78 -1.41 -15.11
C ALA A 200 -15.59 -0.17 -14.22
N ALA A 201 -16.46 0.01 -13.21
CA ALA A 201 -16.35 1.12 -12.27
C ALA A 201 -15.07 1.01 -11.42
N LEU A 202 -14.68 -0.18 -10.98
CA LEU A 202 -13.45 -0.41 -10.23
C LEU A 202 -12.20 -0.07 -11.06
N LEU A 203 -12.17 -0.48 -12.34
CA LEU A 203 -11.09 -0.11 -13.26
C LEU A 203 -11.05 1.40 -13.49
N GLY A 204 -12.23 2.04 -13.62
CA GLY A 204 -12.35 3.49 -13.71
C GLY A 204 -11.82 4.22 -12.48
N GLN A 205 -12.06 3.68 -11.27
CA GLN A 205 -11.50 4.21 -10.03
C GLN A 205 -9.97 4.12 -10.01
N ILE A 206 -9.39 2.99 -10.43
CA ILE A 206 -7.92 2.85 -10.52
C ILE A 206 -7.36 3.88 -11.50
N ALA A 207 -7.91 3.95 -12.72
CA ALA A 207 -7.43 4.86 -13.76
C ALA A 207 -7.49 6.32 -13.30
N GLY A 208 -8.61 6.77 -12.75
CA GLY A 208 -8.79 8.13 -12.26
C GLY A 208 -7.88 8.46 -11.08
N ALA A 209 -7.74 7.53 -10.13
CA ALA A 209 -6.89 7.71 -8.96
C ALA A 209 -5.39 7.78 -9.33
N LEU A 210 -4.92 6.89 -10.23
CA LEU A 210 -3.52 6.90 -10.70
C LEU A 210 -3.21 8.15 -11.54
N ALA A 211 -4.15 8.60 -12.39
CA ALA A 211 -3.99 9.83 -13.16
C ALA A 211 -3.84 11.05 -12.23
N ALA A 212 -4.71 11.17 -11.23
CA ALA A 212 -4.64 12.25 -10.25
C ALA A 212 -3.34 12.15 -9.42
N PHE A 213 -2.93 10.94 -9.01
CA PHE A 213 -1.69 10.73 -8.26
C PHE A 213 -0.46 11.14 -9.07
N ARG A 214 -0.40 10.76 -10.36
CA ARG A 214 0.66 11.22 -11.27
C ARG A 214 0.74 12.75 -11.32
N ASN A 215 -0.40 13.42 -11.45
CA ASN A 215 -0.46 14.87 -11.50
C ASN A 215 -0.03 15.51 -10.17
N GLY A 216 -0.47 14.94 -9.04
CA GLY A 216 -0.03 15.39 -7.72
C GLY A 216 1.49 15.22 -7.51
N LEU A 217 2.06 14.10 -7.96
CA LEU A 217 3.52 13.90 -7.92
C LEU A 217 4.26 14.88 -8.84
N GLN A 218 3.69 15.23 -9.97
CA GLN A 218 4.25 16.26 -10.87
C GLN A 218 4.21 17.65 -10.23
N GLU A 219 3.08 18.00 -9.59
CA GLU A 219 2.90 19.27 -8.86
C GLU A 219 4.01 19.46 -7.81
N ILE A 220 4.30 18.43 -7.05
CA ILE A 220 5.33 18.49 -5.98
C ILE A 220 6.75 18.17 -6.47
N GLY A 221 6.97 18.03 -7.78
CA GLY A 221 8.29 17.75 -8.37
C GLY A 221 8.84 16.34 -8.10
N MET A 222 7.99 15.38 -7.69
CA MET A 222 8.44 14.05 -7.26
C MET A 222 8.12 12.92 -8.24
N LEU A 223 7.57 13.24 -9.43
CA LEU A 223 7.17 12.21 -10.41
C LEU A 223 8.32 11.27 -10.79
N ASN A 224 9.54 11.78 -10.92
CA ASN A 224 10.70 10.97 -11.29
C ASN A 224 11.31 10.17 -10.12
N ASN A 225 10.87 10.45 -8.90
CA ASN A 225 11.40 9.82 -7.68
C ASN A 225 10.47 8.75 -7.11
N VAL A 226 9.28 8.58 -7.69
CA VAL A 226 8.26 7.65 -7.20
C VAL A 226 7.95 6.60 -8.25
N THR A 227 8.05 5.33 -7.86
CA THR A 227 7.58 4.20 -8.65
C THR A 227 6.34 3.62 -7.98
N THR A 228 5.25 3.53 -8.71
CA THR A 228 3.98 2.94 -8.28
C THR A 228 3.74 1.66 -9.05
N PHE A 229 3.37 0.60 -8.39
CA PHE A 229 3.01 -0.67 -9.04
C PHE A 229 1.79 -1.28 -8.37
N THR A 230 1.07 -2.10 -9.14
CA THR A 230 -0.08 -2.86 -8.63
C THR A 230 0.36 -4.27 -8.23
N MET A 231 -0.36 -4.85 -7.27
CA MET A 231 -0.28 -6.27 -6.91
C MET A 231 -1.71 -6.79 -6.84
N SER A 232 -2.15 -7.48 -7.89
CA SER A 232 -3.42 -8.19 -7.91
C SER A 232 -3.17 -9.65 -7.58
N ASP A 233 -4.09 -10.29 -6.85
CA ASP A 233 -3.95 -11.67 -6.40
C ASP A 233 -3.75 -12.61 -7.58
N PHE A 234 -4.64 -12.47 -8.59
CA PHE A 234 -4.65 -13.25 -9.84
C PHE A 234 -5.57 -12.60 -10.87
N GLY A 235 -5.51 -13.10 -12.10
CA GLY A 235 -6.46 -12.77 -13.17
C GLY A 235 -7.79 -13.50 -13.00
N ARG A 236 -8.76 -13.19 -13.87
CA ARG A 236 -10.06 -13.86 -13.95
C ARG A 236 -10.09 -14.82 -15.14
N THR A 237 -10.95 -15.85 -15.08
CA THR A 237 -11.12 -16.79 -16.19
C THR A 237 -11.60 -16.10 -17.45
N LEU A 238 -11.12 -16.53 -18.63
CA LEU A 238 -11.61 -16.05 -19.92
C LEU A 238 -13.05 -16.51 -20.17
N ASN A 239 -13.41 -17.72 -19.69
CA ASN A 239 -14.74 -18.25 -19.81
C ASN A 239 -15.62 -17.77 -18.66
N SER A 240 -16.79 -17.22 -18.97
CA SER A 240 -17.79 -16.83 -17.99
C SER A 240 -18.36 -18.04 -17.24
N ASN A 241 -18.77 -17.83 -16.00
CA ASN A 241 -19.58 -18.77 -15.22
C ASN A 241 -21.09 -18.59 -15.44
N GLY A 242 -21.49 -17.68 -16.33
CA GLY A 242 -22.87 -17.33 -16.64
C GLY A 242 -23.26 -15.92 -16.21
N ASN A 243 -22.68 -15.37 -15.13
CA ASN A 243 -22.99 -14.03 -14.63
C ASN A 243 -21.74 -13.23 -14.22
N GLY A 244 -20.59 -13.88 -14.17
CA GLY A 244 -19.29 -13.30 -13.89
C GLY A 244 -18.17 -14.20 -14.38
N THR A 245 -17.05 -14.17 -13.66
CA THR A 245 -15.87 -15.02 -13.93
C THR A 245 -15.36 -15.63 -12.65
N ASP A 246 -14.56 -16.68 -12.75
CA ASP A 246 -13.97 -17.33 -11.59
C ASP A 246 -12.51 -16.96 -11.41
N HIS A 247 -11.92 -17.41 -10.31
CA HIS A 247 -10.50 -17.23 -10.01
C HIS A 247 -9.64 -17.89 -11.10
N ALA A 248 -8.63 -17.17 -11.54
CA ALA A 248 -7.63 -17.67 -12.47
C ALA A 248 -6.22 -17.55 -11.83
N TRP A 249 -5.18 -17.41 -12.63
CA TRP A 249 -3.82 -17.33 -12.14
C TRP A 249 -3.10 -16.10 -12.72
N GLY A 250 -2.54 -16.20 -13.94
CA GLY A 250 -1.82 -15.10 -14.54
C GLY A 250 -2.66 -13.85 -14.70
N GLY A 251 -2.07 -12.70 -14.42
CA GLY A 251 -2.68 -11.38 -14.53
C GLY A 251 -1.67 -10.35 -15.02
N VAL A 252 -2.17 -9.17 -15.38
CA VAL A 252 -1.34 -8.04 -15.80
C VAL A 252 -1.21 -7.07 -14.63
N GLN A 253 0.02 -6.67 -14.33
CA GLN A 253 0.30 -5.64 -13.34
C GLN A 253 0.72 -4.34 -14.02
N LEU A 254 0.38 -3.21 -13.41
CA LEU A 254 0.71 -1.88 -13.91
C LEU A 254 1.89 -1.32 -13.14
N VAL A 255 2.81 -0.66 -13.86
CA VAL A 255 3.90 0.10 -13.24
C VAL A 255 3.86 1.53 -13.78
N MET A 256 3.85 2.50 -12.89
CA MET A 256 3.84 3.92 -13.19
C MET A 256 4.98 4.64 -12.46
N GLY A 257 5.63 5.59 -13.13
CA GLY A 257 6.68 6.40 -12.53
C GLY A 257 7.26 7.39 -13.54
N GLY A 258 8.28 8.14 -13.12
CA GLY A 258 9.00 9.04 -14.01
C GLY A 258 9.82 8.29 -15.07
N ALA A 259 9.80 8.83 -16.29
CA ALA A 259 10.55 8.25 -17.41
C ALA A 259 12.08 8.35 -17.20
N ALA A 260 12.81 7.31 -17.56
CA ALA A 260 14.27 7.28 -17.49
C ALA A 260 14.93 8.43 -18.28
N ALA A 261 14.35 8.83 -19.40
CA ALA A 261 14.81 9.98 -20.19
C ALA A 261 14.77 11.33 -19.42
N ASN A 262 13.97 11.41 -18.36
CA ASN A 262 13.83 12.61 -17.51
C ASN A 262 14.41 12.40 -16.10
N GLY A 263 15.32 11.44 -15.93
CA GLY A 263 15.93 11.11 -14.64
C GLY A 263 15.10 10.19 -13.74
N GLY A 264 13.98 9.65 -14.23
CA GLY A 264 13.16 8.64 -13.52
C GLY A 264 13.73 7.22 -13.70
N ALA A 265 13.11 6.26 -13.02
CA ALA A 265 13.56 4.85 -13.01
C ALA A 265 12.96 4.01 -14.13
N LEU A 266 11.88 4.45 -14.80
CA LEU A 266 11.10 3.61 -15.69
C LEU A 266 11.35 3.89 -17.17
N GLN A 267 11.50 2.82 -17.94
CA GLN A 267 11.32 2.85 -19.38
C GLN A 267 9.82 2.65 -19.68
N GLY A 268 9.04 3.74 -19.74
CA GLY A 268 7.62 3.70 -19.99
C GLY A 268 7.25 3.21 -21.40
N ARG A 269 5.95 2.95 -21.64
CA ARG A 269 5.35 2.46 -22.88
C ARG A 269 5.90 1.10 -23.32
N LYS A 270 6.24 0.24 -22.38
CA LYS A 270 6.70 -1.14 -22.62
C LYS A 270 5.82 -2.13 -21.90
N VAL A 271 5.68 -3.29 -22.50
CA VAL A 271 5.23 -4.52 -21.85
C VAL A 271 6.49 -5.28 -21.44
N TRP A 272 6.58 -5.63 -20.17
CA TRP A 272 7.64 -6.48 -19.63
C TRP A 272 7.08 -7.91 -19.57
N GLY A 273 7.79 -8.87 -20.12
CA GLY A 273 7.31 -10.22 -20.34
C GLY A 273 6.58 -10.37 -21.67
N GLN A 274 5.95 -11.52 -21.87
CA GLN A 274 5.11 -11.81 -23.03
C GLN A 274 3.63 -11.72 -22.65
N TYR A 275 2.88 -10.91 -23.37
CA TYR A 275 1.43 -10.93 -23.21
C TYR A 275 0.89 -12.27 -23.74
N PRO A 276 0.13 -13.02 -22.94
CA PRO A 276 -0.31 -14.35 -23.33
C PRO A 276 -1.34 -14.30 -24.48
N LEU A 277 -1.37 -15.34 -25.28
CA LEU A 277 -2.48 -15.56 -26.20
C LEU A 277 -3.74 -15.88 -25.39
N LEU A 278 -4.78 -15.05 -25.55
CA LEU A 278 -6.04 -15.19 -24.81
C LEU A 278 -6.94 -16.23 -25.51
N GLU A 279 -6.52 -17.49 -25.46
CA GLU A 279 -7.22 -18.62 -26.08
C GLU A 279 -7.72 -19.59 -25.01
N LEU A 280 -8.99 -20.02 -25.15
CA LEU A 280 -9.51 -21.13 -24.37
C LEU A 280 -8.81 -22.41 -24.83
N ASP A 281 -8.37 -23.23 -23.86
CA ASP A 281 -7.68 -24.50 -24.09
C ASP A 281 -6.37 -24.39 -24.92
N GLY A 282 -5.85 -23.20 -25.09
CA GLY A 282 -4.54 -22.94 -25.68
C GLY A 282 -3.38 -23.38 -24.77
N GLU A 283 -2.16 -23.37 -25.32
CA GLU A 283 -0.93 -23.79 -24.57
C GLU A 283 -0.66 -22.97 -23.30
N GLN A 284 -1.12 -21.72 -23.28
CA GLN A 284 -0.93 -20.76 -22.18
C GLN A 284 -2.16 -20.66 -21.27
N SER A 285 -3.10 -21.59 -21.37
CA SER A 285 -4.27 -21.63 -20.49
C SER A 285 -4.54 -23.03 -19.96
N VAL A 286 -5.19 -23.10 -18.82
CA VAL A 286 -5.71 -24.32 -18.22
C VAL A 286 -7.16 -24.12 -17.86
N GLY A 287 -7.94 -25.16 -17.88
CA GLY A 287 -9.38 -25.25 -17.60
C GLY A 287 -10.11 -23.90 -17.47
N ARG A 288 -11.10 -23.64 -18.28
CA ARG A 288 -11.90 -22.40 -18.33
C ARG A 288 -11.11 -21.13 -18.69
N GLY A 289 -9.95 -21.24 -19.32
CA GLY A 289 -9.13 -20.08 -19.70
C GLY A 289 -8.46 -19.40 -18.51
N ARG A 290 -7.96 -20.16 -17.55
CA ARG A 290 -7.03 -19.66 -16.54
C ARG A 290 -5.66 -19.49 -17.16
N MET A 291 -5.26 -18.23 -17.37
CA MET A 291 -3.99 -17.93 -18.00
C MET A 291 -2.81 -18.33 -17.10
N ILE A 292 -1.81 -18.96 -17.70
CA ILE A 292 -0.56 -19.31 -17.03
C ILE A 292 0.37 -18.10 -17.11
N PRO A 293 1.05 -17.68 -16.01
CA PRO A 293 2.06 -16.63 -16.08
C PRO A 293 3.16 -16.97 -17.10
N THR A 294 3.55 -15.99 -17.90
CA THR A 294 4.57 -16.16 -18.97
C THR A 294 5.98 -15.77 -18.54
N THR A 295 6.09 -15.14 -17.38
CA THR A 295 7.37 -14.69 -16.79
C THR A 295 7.35 -14.86 -15.27
#